data_eb4157ea586893c80de941ca523ea719
#
_entry.id   eb4157ea586893c80de941ca523ea719
#
_cell.length_a   1.000
_cell.length_b   1.000
_cell.length_c   1.000
_cell.angle_alpha   90.00
_cell.angle_beta   90.00
_cell.angle_gamma   90.00
#
_symmetry.space_group_name_H-M   'P 1'
#
loop_
_entity.id
_entity.type
_entity.pdbx_description
1 polymer ?
#
loop_
_entity_poly.entity_id
_entity_poly.type
_entity_poly.pdbx_seq_one_letter_code
_entity_poly.pdbx_strand_id
1 'polypeptide(L)'
;MNLINIEHISKIYGEKVIFDDASFGVQQGDKIGIVGINGTGKSTFLKVVAGEEVPDEGQVVRQNGLKIAFVPQNPTFPEGMDIRSYALQDADAESWQVESNLTELGITQWDQKIDTLSGGQKRRVVLAKILAGDFDVLLLDEPTNHLDQEMISWLEDYLRSYRGTVLMVTHDRYFLDRVTNRILELSHGKMYGYDADYSGFLELKAQREEMELASQRKRQSILRMELEWAKRGCRARTTKQKARLERLEALKAGKAPVTDQTVELDSVETRMGKKTIELHHVSKRFGEKKILDDFSYIVLRNQRLGIIGPNGSGKSTILKMIAGVLKPDAGEIEIGETIKIGYFAQEEQHMDDSQRVIDYVKDIAEYVTTKDGQISASQLLERFLFTPDMQYAPIGKLSGGEKRRLYLLGVLAENANVLLFDEAGNNLDIPTLTILEDYLNSFTGIVITVSHDRYFLDNVVDRIFELDGNGGIRQFEGGYTDYVEAKKRRFEEESKAITGKSEMKPAEKSAEEETQEKKTGKNWKDGQRQKVKFSFKEQREYETIDEEIAKLEEKIASLDRQIAANATNSVKLRELMEEQEKVREQLEEKEERWMYLNELAEEFGL
;
A
#
# COMPACT_ATOMS: atom_id res chain seq x y z
N MET A 1 16.12 23.99 -7.93
CA MET A 1 16.11 25.23 -7.08
C MET A 1 15.32 24.92 -5.84
N ASN A 2 15.78 25.36 -4.64
CA ASN A 2 15.07 25.06 -3.40
C ASN A 2 13.89 26.07 -3.24
N LEU A 3 12.65 25.57 -3.12
CA LEU A 3 11.45 26.39 -2.98
C LEU A 3 11.07 26.60 -1.51
N ILE A 4 11.18 25.53 -0.71
CA ILE A 4 10.83 25.53 0.71
C ILE A 4 11.92 24.81 1.48
N ASN A 5 12.42 25.45 2.53
CA ASN A 5 13.39 24.86 3.45
C ASN A 5 12.78 24.80 4.86
N ILE A 6 12.68 23.62 5.38
CA ILE A 6 12.18 23.32 6.72
C ILE A 6 13.41 23.10 7.59
N GLU A 7 13.59 23.91 8.63
CA GLU A 7 14.80 23.94 9.44
C GLU A 7 14.46 23.69 10.91
N HIS A 8 14.93 22.57 11.42
CA HIS A 8 14.90 22.22 12.85
C HIS A 8 13.54 22.38 13.51
N ILE A 9 12.45 21.98 12.81
CA ILE A 9 11.11 22.11 13.36
C ILE A 9 10.84 21.10 14.45
N SER A 10 10.21 21.58 15.53
CA SER A 10 9.65 20.75 16.60
C SER A 10 8.18 21.11 16.81
N LYS A 11 7.34 20.10 17.07
CA LYS A 11 5.91 20.26 17.33
C LYS A 11 5.42 19.23 18.31
N ILE A 12 4.68 19.67 19.34
CA ILE A 12 4.16 18.81 20.40
C ILE A 12 2.66 19.09 20.56
N TYR A 13 1.84 18.05 20.59
CA TYR A 13 0.42 18.12 20.95
C TYR A 13 0.19 17.38 22.27
N GLY A 14 -0.04 18.14 23.36
CA GLY A 14 -0.16 17.60 24.70
C GLY A 14 1.10 16.87 25.12
N GLU A 15 1.06 15.53 25.24
CA GLU A 15 2.22 14.70 25.56
C GLU A 15 2.87 14.07 24.32
N LYS A 16 2.24 14.17 23.15
CA LYS A 16 2.68 13.53 21.90
C LYS A 16 3.64 14.42 21.13
N VAL A 17 4.88 13.99 20.95
CA VAL A 17 5.86 14.63 20.08
C VAL A 17 5.54 14.26 18.64
N ILE A 18 5.28 15.26 17.80
CA ILE A 18 4.96 15.08 16.38
C ILE A 18 6.23 15.26 15.54
N PHE A 19 6.99 16.32 15.77
CA PHE A 19 8.30 16.55 15.16
C PHE A 19 9.33 16.84 16.24
N ASP A 20 10.54 16.30 16.08
CA ASP A 20 11.66 16.44 16.99
C ASP A 20 12.92 16.80 16.18
N ASP A 21 13.25 18.08 16.15
CA ASP A 21 14.41 18.64 15.42
C ASP A 21 14.47 18.16 13.94
N ALA A 22 13.33 18.24 13.26
CA ALA A 22 13.18 17.71 11.91
C ALA A 22 13.51 18.76 10.85
N SER A 23 14.28 18.37 9.82
CA SER A 23 14.68 19.25 8.73
C SER A 23 14.47 18.56 7.38
N PHE A 24 13.95 19.33 6.38
CA PHE A 24 13.72 18.81 5.04
C PHE A 24 13.69 19.94 4.01
N GLY A 25 14.22 19.67 2.79
CA GLY A 25 14.22 20.62 1.68
C GLY A 25 13.33 20.15 0.53
N VAL A 26 12.49 21.06 0.01
CA VAL A 26 11.61 20.84 -1.15
C VAL A 26 12.17 21.59 -2.34
N GLN A 27 12.43 20.89 -3.44
CA GLN A 27 12.98 21.45 -4.66
C GLN A 27 11.90 21.66 -5.73
N GLN A 28 12.19 22.52 -6.67
CA GLN A 28 11.31 22.77 -7.81
C GLN A 28 11.16 21.49 -8.66
N GLY A 29 9.90 21.12 -8.95
CA GLY A 29 9.56 19.94 -9.73
C GLY A 29 9.54 18.63 -8.94
N ASP A 30 9.80 18.67 -7.62
CA ASP A 30 9.65 17.52 -6.75
C ASP A 30 8.19 17.06 -6.69
N LYS A 31 7.98 15.76 -6.73
CA LYS A 31 6.70 15.11 -6.46
C LYS A 31 6.87 14.18 -5.26
N ILE A 32 6.57 14.73 -4.07
CA ILE A 32 6.91 14.11 -2.80
C ILE A 32 5.69 13.41 -2.24
N GLY A 33 5.79 12.09 -2.05
CA GLY A 33 4.83 11.30 -1.27
C GLY A 33 5.20 11.30 0.20
N ILE A 34 4.27 11.66 1.08
CA ILE A 34 4.48 11.68 2.53
C ILE A 34 3.84 10.43 3.11
N VAL A 35 4.67 9.57 3.71
CA VAL A 35 4.25 8.29 4.28
C VAL A 35 4.54 8.23 5.78
N GLY A 36 3.85 7.35 6.50
CA GLY A 36 4.03 7.14 7.94
C GLY A 36 2.75 6.62 8.60
N ILE A 37 2.87 6.11 9.81
CA ILE A 37 1.76 5.59 10.62
C ILE A 37 0.74 6.71 10.89
N ASN A 38 -0.53 6.35 11.08
CA ASN A 38 -1.55 7.32 11.45
C ASN A 38 -1.20 7.99 12.79
N GLY A 39 -1.43 9.31 12.84
CA GLY A 39 -1.09 10.11 14.01
C GLY A 39 0.39 10.54 14.12
N THR A 40 1.25 10.29 13.12
CA THR A 40 2.64 10.80 13.07
C THR A 40 2.76 12.26 12.62
N GLY A 41 1.65 12.91 12.26
CA GLY A 41 1.64 14.32 11.92
C GLY A 41 1.72 14.63 10.42
N LYS A 42 1.36 13.70 9.53
CA LYS A 42 1.38 13.92 8.06
C LYS A 42 0.57 15.18 7.65
N SER A 43 -0.68 15.27 8.07
CA SER A 43 -1.54 16.44 7.79
C SER A 43 -1.05 17.70 8.49
N THR A 44 -0.50 17.58 9.71
CA THR A 44 0.14 18.71 10.44
C THR A 44 1.34 19.24 9.66
N PHE A 45 2.15 18.34 9.09
CA PHE A 45 3.28 18.74 8.25
C PHE A 45 2.81 19.55 7.03
N LEU A 46 1.79 19.10 6.31
CA LEU A 46 1.22 19.87 5.19
C LEU A 46 0.72 21.24 5.64
N LYS A 47 0.03 21.34 6.78
CA LYS A 47 -0.44 22.62 7.34
C LYS A 47 0.72 23.55 7.72
N VAL A 48 1.80 23.01 8.28
CA VAL A 48 3.01 23.77 8.60
C VAL A 48 3.67 24.28 7.30
N VAL A 49 3.75 23.45 6.26
CA VAL A 49 4.25 23.84 4.94
C VAL A 49 3.33 24.87 4.28
N ALA A 50 2.02 24.75 4.40
CA ALA A 50 1.04 25.73 3.91
C ALA A 50 1.14 27.07 4.64
N GLY A 51 1.59 27.07 5.90
CA GLY A 51 1.60 28.25 6.79
C GLY A 51 0.31 28.43 7.58
N GLU A 52 -0.57 27.44 7.56
CA GLU A 52 -1.78 27.45 8.39
C GLU A 52 -1.48 27.10 9.85
N GLU A 53 -0.34 26.45 10.10
CA GLU A 53 0.11 26.07 11.42
C GLU A 53 1.59 26.46 11.63
N VAL A 54 1.92 26.93 12.85
CA VAL A 54 3.28 27.36 13.21
C VAL A 54 3.94 26.24 14.03
N PRO A 55 5.18 25.85 13.73
CA PRO A 55 5.94 24.93 14.58
C PRO A 55 6.24 25.58 15.94
N ASP A 56 6.46 24.77 16.97
CA ASP A 56 6.79 25.27 18.31
C ASP A 56 8.25 25.75 18.38
N GLU A 57 9.16 25.09 17.63
CA GLU A 57 10.54 25.50 17.42
C GLU A 57 10.93 25.35 15.94
N GLY A 58 12.01 26.03 15.54
CA GLY A 58 12.48 26.04 14.16
C GLY A 58 11.71 26.99 13.25
N GLN A 59 11.91 26.86 11.95
CA GLN A 59 11.27 27.74 10.96
C GLN A 59 11.05 27.06 9.61
N VAL A 60 10.09 27.60 8.85
CA VAL A 60 9.85 27.22 7.45
C VAL A 60 10.13 28.42 6.57
N VAL A 61 11.23 28.34 5.82
CA VAL A 61 11.65 29.40 4.89
C VAL A 61 11.09 29.08 3.51
N ARG A 62 10.28 29.99 2.95
CA ARG A 62 9.67 29.88 1.63
C ARG A 62 10.29 30.89 0.69
N GLN A 63 10.42 30.56 -0.58
CA GLN A 63 10.84 31.50 -1.61
C GLN A 63 9.82 32.65 -1.70
N ASN A 64 10.30 33.88 -1.89
CA ASN A 64 9.43 35.07 -2.03
C ASN A 64 8.53 34.93 -3.26
N GLY A 65 7.23 35.20 -3.08
CA GLY A 65 6.25 35.19 -4.16
C GLY A 65 5.77 33.79 -4.56
N LEU A 66 6.12 32.73 -3.77
CA LEU A 66 5.70 31.35 -4.03
C LEU A 66 4.17 31.20 -3.88
N LYS A 67 3.50 30.75 -4.94
CA LYS A 67 2.07 30.45 -4.93
C LYS A 67 1.87 29.01 -4.44
N ILE A 68 1.29 28.86 -3.24
CA ILE A 68 1.01 27.56 -2.63
C ILE A 68 -0.50 27.34 -2.60
N ALA A 69 -0.98 26.18 -3.06
CA ALA A 69 -2.36 25.73 -2.89
C ALA A 69 -2.41 24.53 -1.97
N PHE A 70 -3.42 24.48 -1.09
CA PHE A 70 -3.62 23.38 -0.14
C PHE A 70 -5.03 22.81 -0.26
N VAL A 71 -5.11 21.49 -0.48
CA VAL A 71 -6.35 20.71 -0.41
C VAL A 71 -6.38 19.98 0.93
N PRO A 72 -7.12 20.49 1.92
CA PRO A 72 -7.20 19.85 3.24
C PRO A 72 -8.09 18.61 3.22
N GLN A 73 -7.90 17.73 4.21
CA GLN A 73 -8.72 16.55 4.39
C GLN A 73 -10.22 16.87 4.58
N ASN A 74 -10.55 17.92 5.31
CA ASN A 74 -11.92 18.39 5.55
C ASN A 74 -12.04 19.87 5.17
N PRO A 75 -12.45 20.17 3.93
CA PRO A 75 -12.59 21.56 3.50
C PRO A 75 -13.83 22.22 4.12
N THR A 76 -13.69 23.52 4.43
CA THR A 76 -14.79 24.37 4.90
C THR A 76 -15.33 25.23 3.74
N PHE A 77 -16.64 25.49 3.73
CA PHE A 77 -17.31 26.21 2.68
C PHE A 77 -18.17 27.34 3.26
N PRO A 78 -18.34 28.45 2.51
CA PRO A 78 -19.32 29.46 2.84
C PRO A 78 -20.74 28.88 2.70
N GLU A 79 -21.64 29.20 3.66
CA GLU A 79 -23.02 28.72 3.64
C GLU A 79 -23.82 29.26 2.45
N GLY A 80 -24.64 28.40 1.84
CA GLY A 80 -25.60 28.78 0.82
C GLY A 80 -25.05 29.00 -0.57
N MET A 81 -23.74 28.85 -0.80
CA MET A 81 -23.09 29.03 -2.10
C MET A 81 -23.32 27.83 -3.02
N ASP A 82 -23.48 28.08 -4.31
CA ASP A 82 -23.52 27.03 -5.35
C ASP A 82 -22.10 26.62 -5.77
N ILE A 83 -22.01 25.41 -6.36
CA ILE A 83 -20.73 24.82 -6.76
C ILE A 83 -19.97 25.71 -7.74
N ARG A 84 -20.67 26.23 -8.76
CA ARG A 84 -20.06 27.03 -9.82
C ARG A 84 -19.48 28.34 -9.26
N SER A 85 -20.24 29.06 -8.44
CA SER A 85 -19.79 30.30 -7.81
C SER A 85 -18.59 30.10 -6.92
N TYR A 86 -18.57 29.01 -6.12
CA TYR A 86 -17.42 28.67 -5.28
C TYR A 86 -16.17 28.29 -6.10
N ALA A 87 -16.37 27.48 -7.13
CA ALA A 87 -15.26 26.98 -7.93
C ALA A 87 -14.59 28.08 -8.77
N LEU A 88 -15.35 29.09 -9.17
CA LEU A 88 -14.85 30.25 -9.94
C LEU A 88 -14.39 31.42 -9.04
N GLN A 89 -14.74 31.41 -7.74
CA GLN A 89 -14.32 32.45 -6.82
C GLN A 89 -12.80 32.39 -6.62
N ASP A 90 -12.12 33.53 -6.83
CA ASP A 90 -10.66 33.67 -6.66
C ASP A 90 -9.82 32.65 -7.47
N ALA A 91 -10.41 32.09 -8.54
CA ALA A 91 -9.68 31.18 -9.42
C ALA A 91 -8.81 31.99 -10.40
N ASP A 92 -7.49 31.85 -10.30
CA ASP A 92 -6.52 32.31 -11.33
C ASP A 92 -6.59 31.41 -12.59
N ALA A 93 -7.81 30.95 -12.97
CA ALA A 93 -8.04 29.99 -14.02
C ALA A 93 -9.20 30.40 -14.94
N GLU A 94 -9.15 29.98 -16.19
CA GLU A 94 -10.24 30.13 -17.13
C GLU A 94 -11.45 29.27 -16.70
N SER A 95 -12.66 29.83 -16.79
CA SER A 95 -13.89 29.12 -16.33
C SER A 95 -14.07 27.74 -16.93
N TRP A 96 -13.69 27.54 -18.19
CA TRP A 96 -13.79 26.25 -18.88
C TRP A 96 -12.85 25.18 -18.28
N GLN A 97 -11.69 25.55 -17.73
CA GLN A 97 -10.77 24.62 -17.06
C GLN A 97 -11.37 24.08 -15.76
N VAL A 98 -11.97 24.97 -14.96
CA VAL A 98 -12.67 24.59 -13.73
C VAL A 98 -13.86 23.67 -14.04
N GLU A 99 -14.66 24.01 -15.05
CA GLU A 99 -15.82 23.23 -15.47
C GLU A 99 -15.42 21.85 -16.03
N SER A 100 -14.30 21.79 -16.77
CA SER A 100 -13.72 20.54 -17.24
C SER A 100 -13.29 19.65 -16.06
N ASN A 101 -12.54 20.19 -15.11
CA ASN A 101 -12.09 19.44 -13.94
C ASN A 101 -13.26 18.97 -13.06
N LEU A 102 -14.32 19.79 -12.90
CA LEU A 102 -15.54 19.39 -12.20
C LEU A 102 -16.20 18.18 -12.90
N THR A 103 -16.25 18.20 -14.23
CA THR A 103 -16.85 17.13 -15.02
C THR A 103 -16.05 15.84 -14.90
N GLU A 104 -14.72 15.89 -15.04
CA GLU A 104 -13.81 14.75 -14.88
C GLU A 104 -13.87 14.14 -13.46
N LEU A 105 -14.09 14.98 -12.45
CA LEU A 105 -14.30 14.56 -11.07
C LEU A 105 -15.77 14.20 -10.76
N GLY A 106 -16.60 14.00 -11.79
CA GLY A 106 -17.97 13.50 -11.67
C GLY A 106 -18.95 14.47 -11.02
N ILE A 107 -18.69 15.79 -11.08
CA ILE A 107 -19.59 16.85 -10.65
C ILE A 107 -20.24 17.48 -11.89
N THR A 108 -21.48 17.06 -12.21
CA THR A 108 -22.20 17.49 -13.42
C THR A 108 -23.29 18.53 -13.17
N GLN A 109 -23.75 18.68 -11.91
CA GLN A 109 -24.80 19.63 -11.53
C GLN A 109 -24.19 20.84 -10.81
N TRP A 110 -23.73 21.83 -11.56
CA TRP A 110 -22.93 22.95 -11.02
C TRP A 110 -23.75 24.01 -10.30
N ASP A 111 -25.07 24.08 -10.55
CA ASP A 111 -25.99 25.01 -9.89
C ASP A 111 -26.50 24.51 -8.53
N GLN A 112 -26.08 23.27 -8.13
CA GLN A 112 -26.43 22.70 -6.85
C GLN A 112 -25.72 23.41 -5.69
N LYS A 113 -26.41 23.54 -4.54
CA LYS A 113 -25.79 24.11 -3.33
C LYS A 113 -24.79 23.16 -2.72
N ILE A 114 -23.63 23.68 -2.32
CA ILE A 114 -22.53 22.91 -1.71
C ILE A 114 -22.98 22.22 -0.42
N ASP A 115 -23.87 22.85 0.35
CA ASP A 115 -24.38 22.29 1.61
C ASP A 115 -25.08 20.94 1.44
N THR A 116 -25.67 20.68 0.27
CA THR A 116 -26.37 19.43 -0.04
C THR A 116 -25.44 18.30 -0.51
N LEU A 117 -24.17 18.59 -0.73
CA LEU A 117 -23.17 17.63 -1.19
C LEU A 117 -22.69 16.73 -0.05
N SER A 118 -22.38 15.47 -0.41
CA SER A 118 -21.63 14.58 0.49
C SER A 118 -20.21 15.10 0.74
N GLY A 119 -19.57 14.66 1.81
CA GLY A 119 -18.17 15.04 2.12
C GLY A 119 -17.21 14.75 0.96
N GLY A 120 -17.35 13.61 0.29
CA GLY A 120 -16.55 13.25 -0.87
C GLY A 120 -16.80 14.15 -2.08
N GLN A 121 -18.05 14.56 -2.34
CA GLN A 121 -18.36 15.52 -3.40
C GLN A 121 -17.78 16.91 -3.11
N LYS A 122 -17.89 17.37 -1.87
CA LYS A 122 -17.29 18.63 -1.40
C LYS A 122 -15.79 18.68 -1.69
N ARG A 123 -15.09 17.59 -1.38
CA ARG A 123 -13.65 17.47 -1.64
C ARG A 123 -13.32 17.56 -3.13
N ARG A 124 -14.08 16.86 -3.97
CA ARG A 124 -13.89 16.88 -5.42
C ARG A 124 -14.07 18.29 -6.01
N VAL A 125 -14.98 19.10 -5.45
CA VAL A 125 -15.16 20.51 -5.86
C VAL A 125 -13.92 21.34 -5.52
N VAL A 126 -13.33 21.18 -4.33
CA VAL A 126 -12.09 21.90 -3.94
C VAL A 126 -10.93 21.46 -4.82
N LEU A 127 -10.80 20.15 -5.06
CA LEU A 127 -9.76 19.58 -5.90
C LEU A 127 -9.86 20.14 -7.34
N ALA A 128 -11.08 20.16 -7.94
CA ALA A 128 -11.31 20.72 -9.26
C ALA A 128 -10.89 22.19 -9.36
N LYS A 129 -11.25 23.00 -8.37
CA LYS A 129 -10.87 24.41 -8.29
C LYS A 129 -9.36 24.61 -8.26
N ILE A 130 -8.69 23.90 -7.34
CA ILE A 130 -7.24 24.05 -7.13
C ILE A 130 -6.45 23.55 -8.34
N LEU A 131 -6.82 22.43 -8.92
CA LEU A 131 -6.14 21.88 -10.10
C LEU A 131 -6.30 22.75 -11.35
N ALA A 132 -7.30 23.65 -11.42
CA ALA A 132 -7.43 24.57 -12.53
C ALA A 132 -6.51 25.79 -12.42
N GLY A 133 -6.00 26.10 -11.21
CA GLY A 133 -5.16 27.27 -10.97
C GLY A 133 -3.67 27.04 -11.30
N ASP A 134 -2.95 28.14 -11.47
CA ASP A 134 -1.49 28.13 -11.70
C ASP A 134 -0.76 28.36 -10.37
N PHE A 135 -0.27 27.28 -9.79
CA PHE A 135 0.45 27.26 -8.51
C PHE A 135 1.85 26.68 -8.68
N ASP A 136 2.80 27.19 -7.90
CA ASP A 136 4.17 26.64 -7.87
C ASP A 136 4.25 25.35 -7.04
N VAL A 137 3.42 25.27 -5.97
CA VAL A 137 3.38 24.15 -5.05
C VAL A 137 1.93 23.73 -4.75
N LEU A 138 1.63 22.47 -4.96
CA LEU A 138 0.37 21.83 -4.59
C LEU A 138 0.58 20.97 -3.34
N LEU A 139 -0.23 21.20 -2.32
CA LEU A 139 -0.27 20.40 -1.09
C LEU A 139 -1.60 19.63 -1.07
N LEU A 140 -1.53 18.31 -1.10
CA LEU A 140 -2.70 17.45 -1.23
C LEU A 140 -2.78 16.48 -0.03
N ASP A 141 -3.83 16.60 0.77
CA ASP A 141 -4.06 15.71 1.93
C ASP A 141 -5.11 14.66 1.58
N GLU A 142 -4.67 13.41 1.33
CA GLU A 142 -5.47 12.25 0.92
C GLU A 142 -6.33 12.51 -0.35
N PRO A 143 -5.74 12.95 -1.48
CA PRO A 143 -6.52 13.35 -2.65
C PRO A 143 -7.27 12.20 -3.33
N THR A 144 -6.83 10.95 -3.14
CA THR A 144 -7.43 9.74 -3.73
C THR A 144 -8.65 9.23 -2.98
N ASN A 145 -8.86 9.64 -1.73
CA ASN A 145 -10.01 9.19 -0.94
C ASN A 145 -11.33 9.65 -1.55
N HIS A 146 -12.30 8.75 -1.61
CA HIS A 146 -13.64 8.95 -2.20
C HIS A 146 -13.67 9.18 -3.73
N LEU A 147 -12.55 8.98 -4.42
CA LEU A 147 -12.48 8.91 -5.87
C LEU A 147 -12.70 7.46 -6.33
N ASP A 148 -13.36 7.27 -7.45
CA ASP A 148 -13.37 5.98 -8.13
C ASP A 148 -12.13 5.83 -9.04
N GLN A 149 -11.97 4.65 -9.61
CA GLN A 149 -10.75 4.32 -10.35
C GLN A 149 -10.53 5.17 -11.60
N GLU A 150 -11.60 5.62 -12.25
CA GLU A 150 -11.48 6.48 -13.44
C GLU A 150 -10.97 7.87 -13.05
N MET A 151 -11.51 8.42 -11.94
CA MET A 151 -11.07 9.70 -11.39
C MET A 151 -9.63 9.63 -10.85
N ILE A 152 -9.25 8.52 -10.19
CA ILE A 152 -7.87 8.31 -9.72
C ILE A 152 -6.92 8.28 -10.93
N SER A 153 -7.25 7.54 -11.99
CA SER A 153 -6.41 7.47 -13.19
C SER A 153 -6.26 8.83 -13.87
N TRP A 154 -7.33 9.61 -13.95
CA TRP A 154 -7.28 10.97 -14.47
C TRP A 154 -6.37 11.87 -13.60
N LEU A 155 -6.48 11.78 -12.26
CA LEU A 155 -5.65 12.57 -11.35
C LEU A 155 -4.16 12.16 -11.43
N GLU A 156 -3.86 10.87 -11.59
CA GLU A 156 -2.50 10.38 -11.85
C GLU A 156 -1.90 11.04 -13.09
N ASP A 157 -2.60 11.00 -14.21
CA ASP A 157 -2.12 11.55 -15.47
C ASP A 157 -1.97 13.08 -15.39
N TYR A 158 -2.91 13.75 -14.70
CA TYR A 158 -2.82 15.17 -14.44
C TYR A 158 -1.57 15.54 -13.64
N LEU A 159 -1.36 14.90 -12.47
CA LEU A 159 -0.22 15.20 -11.60
C LEU A 159 1.13 14.80 -12.21
N ARG A 160 1.17 13.76 -13.05
CA ARG A 160 2.37 13.40 -13.81
C ARG A 160 2.77 14.47 -14.81
N SER A 161 1.81 15.09 -15.47
CA SER A 161 2.04 16.17 -16.43
C SER A 161 2.25 17.53 -15.78
N TYR A 162 1.87 17.69 -14.51
CA TYR A 162 2.00 18.94 -13.78
C TYR A 162 3.46 19.37 -13.60
N ARG A 163 3.79 20.61 -13.98
CA ARG A 163 5.17 21.11 -13.96
C ARG A 163 5.61 21.67 -12.61
N GLY A 164 4.67 22.04 -11.75
CA GLY A 164 4.94 22.52 -10.41
C GLY A 164 5.39 21.42 -9.46
N THR A 165 5.65 21.80 -8.23
CA THR A 165 6.01 20.89 -7.14
C THR A 165 4.76 20.37 -6.45
N VAL A 166 4.74 19.09 -6.08
CA VAL A 166 3.61 18.45 -5.41
C VAL A 166 4.08 17.79 -4.12
N LEU A 167 3.42 18.08 -3.02
CA LEU A 167 3.56 17.33 -1.77
C LEU A 167 2.21 16.69 -1.48
N MET A 168 2.18 15.38 -1.32
CA MET A 168 0.93 14.67 -1.08
C MET A 168 1.04 13.66 0.05
N VAL A 169 -0.01 13.58 0.84
CA VAL A 169 -0.25 12.47 1.77
C VAL A 169 -1.26 11.56 1.11
N THR A 170 -0.92 10.30 0.91
CA THR A 170 -1.87 9.29 0.45
C THR A 170 -1.48 7.90 0.92
N HIS A 171 -2.46 7.03 1.07
CA HIS A 171 -2.27 5.62 1.41
C HIS A 171 -2.37 4.71 0.18
N ASP A 172 -2.65 5.27 -0.99
CA ASP A 172 -2.65 4.55 -2.27
C ASP A 172 -1.21 4.35 -2.76
N ARG A 173 -0.69 3.14 -2.56
CA ARG A 173 0.70 2.76 -2.90
C ARG A 173 0.95 2.79 -4.41
N TYR A 174 -0.06 2.42 -5.20
CA TYR A 174 0.02 2.43 -6.65
C TYR A 174 0.09 3.87 -7.20
N PHE A 175 -0.68 4.77 -6.58
CA PHE A 175 -0.65 6.19 -6.89
C PHE A 175 0.71 6.82 -6.55
N LEU A 176 1.27 6.48 -5.36
CA LEU A 176 2.62 6.91 -4.96
C LEU A 176 3.67 6.44 -5.98
N ASP A 177 3.66 5.17 -6.35
CA ASP A 177 4.65 4.60 -7.27
C ASP A 177 4.63 5.28 -8.65
N ARG A 178 3.46 5.68 -9.14
CA ARG A 178 3.29 6.29 -10.46
C ARG A 178 3.54 7.79 -10.51
N VAL A 179 3.25 8.50 -9.43
CA VAL A 179 3.25 9.97 -9.43
C VAL A 179 4.47 10.56 -8.76
N THR A 180 5.03 9.89 -7.73
CA THR A 180 6.12 10.46 -6.93
C THR A 180 7.50 10.14 -7.48
N ASN A 181 8.44 11.05 -7.27
CA ASN A 181 9.87 10.85 -7.52
C ASN A 181 10.70 10.91 -6.23
N ARG A 182 10.07 11.30 -5.11
CA ARG A 182 10.67 11.30 -3.77
C ARG A 182 9.63 10.89 -2.75
N ILE A 183 10.09 10.17 -1.72
CA ILE A 183 9.26 9.81 -0.56
C ILE A 183 9.84 10.48 0.69
N LEU A 184 8.95 11.04 1.51
CA LEU A 184 9.24 11.56 2.84
C LEU A 184 8.56 10.68 3.89
N GLU A 185 9.33 9.91 4.63
CA GLU A 185 8.82 9.11 5.74
C GLU A 185 8.82 9.92 7.04
N LEU A 186 7.67 9.98 7.71
CA LEU A 186 7.51 10.52 9.05
C LEU A 186 7.46 9.36 10.05
N SER A 187 8.50 9.20 10.84
CA SER A 187 8.61 8.11 11.81
C SER A 187 9.21 8.61 13.12
N HIS A 188 8.50 8.39 14.24
CA HIS A 188 8.95 8.71 15.59
C HIS A 188 9.49 10.14 15.76
N GLY A 189 8.80 11.13 15.17
CA GLY A 189 9.17 12.55 15.21
C GLY A 189 10.29 12.96 14.26
N LYS A 190 10.88 12.03 13.52
CA LYS A 190 11.95 12.29 12.54
C LYS A 190 11.44 12.25 11.12
N MET A 191 12.18 12.90 10.23
CA MET A 191 11.94 12.94 8.78
C MET A 191 13.07 12.22 8.04
N TYR A 192 12.69 11.26 7.19
CA TYR A 192 13.63 10.55 6.33
C TYR A 192 13.22 10.76 4.87
N GLY A 193 14.11 11.38 4.10
CA GLY A 193 13.89 11.61 2.67
C GLY A 193 14.55 10.51 1.84
N TYR A 194 13.83 10.00 0.83
CA TYR A 194 14.30 9.02 -0.12
C TYR A 194 14.09 9.55 -1.53
N ASP A 195 15.15 9.58 -2.33
CA ASP A 195 15.09 10.00 -3.73
C ASP A 195 14.74 8.78 -4.62
N ALA A 196 13.50 8.29 -4.46
CA ALA A 196 12.96 7.13 -5.12
C ALA A 196 11.41 7.20 -5.20
N ASP A 197 10.80 6.38 -6.07
CA ASP A 197 9.39 6.04 -6.05
C ASP A 197 9.04 5.17 -4.84
N TYR A 198 7.79 4.70 -4.76
CA TYR A 198 7.36 3.93 -3.60
C TYR A 198 8.06 2.56 -3.52
N SER A 199 8.27 1.89 -4.64
CA SER A 199 8.95 0.59 -4.68
C SER A 199 10.41 0.72 -4.24
N GLY A 200 11.15 1.67 -4.78
CA GLY A 200 12.52 1.97 -4.37
C GLY A 200 12.64 2.45 -2.91
N PHE A 201 11.64 3.18 -2.41
CA PHE A 201 11.56 3.55 -0.99
C PHE A 201 11.54 2.32 -0.07
N LEU A 202 10.78 1.27 -0.40
CA LEU A 202 10.71 0.06 0.43
C LEU A 202 12.08 -0.60 0.56
N GLU A 203 12.83 -0.69 -0.53
CA GLU A 203 14.20 -1.24 -0.53
C GLU A 203 15.16 -0.40 0.31
N LEU A 204 15.15 0.92 0.09
CA LEU A 204 16.01 1.85 0.83
C LEU A 204 15.66 1.90 2.34
N LYS A 205 14.37 1.80 2.67
CA LYS A 205 13.91 1.71 4.05
C LYS A 205 14.44 0.44 4.72
N ALA A 206 14.29 -0.72 4.07
CA ALA A 206 14.79 -1.99 4.59
C ALA A 206 16.31 -1.94 4.83
N GLN A 207 17.08 -1.40 3.90
CA GLN A 207 18.52 -1.20 4.05
C GLN A 207 18.88 -0.28 5.23
N ARG A 208 18.15 0.83 5.39
CA ARG A 208 18.36 1.75 6.53
C ARG A 208 18.10 1.05 7.86
N GLU A 209 16.98 0.34 7.99
CA GLU A 209 16.59 -0.37 9.21
C GLU A 209 17.61 -1.46 9.56
N GLU A 210 18.12 -2.19 8.58
CA GLU A 210 19.18 -3.17 8.78
C GLU A 210 20.48 -2.52 9.27
N MET A 211 20.89 -1.40 8.68
CA MET A 211 22.06 -0.63 9.11
C MET A 211 21.89 -0.10 10.55
N GLU A 212 20.71 0.40 10.90
CA GLU A 212 20.41 0.87 12.25
C GLU A 212 20.46 -0.27 13.27
N LEU A 213 19.90 -1.43 12.96
CA LEU A 213 19.96 -2.64 13.80
C LEU A 213 21.41 -3.14 13.97
N ALA A 214 22.19 -3.17 12.90
CA ALA A 214 23.61 -3.55 12.96
C ALA A 214 24.41 -2.58 13.83
N SER A 215 24.19 -1.28 13.68
CA SER A 215 24.79 -0.22 14.50
C SER A 215 24.41 -0.39 15.98
N GLN A 216 23.15 -0.68 16.27
CA GLN A 216 22.67 -0.92 17.63
C GLN A 216 23.31 -2.17 18.25
N ARG A 217 23.38 -3.29 17.52
CA ARG A 217 24.07 -4.51 17.99
C ARG A 217 25.52 -4.22 18.32
N LYS A 218 26.23 -3.48 17.47
CA LYS A 218 27.61 -3.04 17.70
C LYS A 218 27.71 -2.16 18.96
N ARG A 219 26.81 -1.19 19.11
CA ARG A 219 26.76 -0.31 20.29
C ARG A 219 26.48 -1.10 21.58
N GLN A 220 25.52 -2.04 21.57
CA GLN A 220 25.23 -2.90 22.74
C GLN A 220 26.43 -3.77 23.11
N SER A 221 27.15 -4.30 22.12
CA SER A 221 28.40 -5.06 22.37
C SER A 221 29.46 -4.19 23.03
N ILE A 222 29.68 -2.96 22.52
CA ILE A 222 30.63 -2.02 23.13
C ILE A 222 30.17 -1.63 24.54
N LEU A 223 28.89 -1.33 24.74
CA LEU A 223 28.33 -0.99 26.05
C LEU A 223 28.52 -2.12 27.04
N ARG A 224 28.31 -3.39 26.65
CA ARG A 224 28.56 -4.55 27.52
C ARG A 224 30.02 -4.62 27.94
N MET A 225 30.95 -4.47 27.00
CA MET A 225 32.38 -4.47 27.31
C MET A 225 32.79 -3.32 28.24
N GLU A 226 32.28 -2.13 28.01
CA GLU A 226 32.56 -0.95 28.83
C GLU A 226 31.93 -1.05 30.23
N LEU A 227 30.75 -1.66 30.35
CA LEU A 227 30.12 -1.94 31.66
C LEU A 227 30.90 -2.98 32.46
N GLU A 228 31.40 -4.04 31.80
CA GLU A 228 32.25 -5.04 32.47
C GLU A 228 33.56 -4.42 32.94
N TRP A 229 34.17 -3.54 32.13
CA TRP A 229 35.36 -2.80 32.53
C TRP A 229 35.04 -1.88 33.72
N ALA A 230 33.94 -1.15 33.75
CA ALA A 230 33.53 -0.28 34.85
C ALA A 230 33.28 -1.07 36.16
N LYS A 231 32.65 -2.28 36.08
CA LYS A 231 32.40 -3.17 37.21
C LYS A 231 33.68 -3.70 37.89
N ARG A 232 34.79 -3.79 37.15
CA ARG A 232 36.09 -4.24 37.68
C ARG A 232 36.78 -3.22 38.62
N GLY A 233 36.09 -2.14 38.99
CA GLY A 233 36.54 -1.22 40.06
C GLY A 233 37.63 -0.24 39.62
N CYS A 234 37.52 0.31 38.41
CA CYS A 234 38.43 1.32 37.90
C CYS A 234 38.38 2.59 38.75
N ARG A 235 39.44 2.88 39.51
CA ARG A 235 39.59 4.14 40.24
C ARG A 235 39.88 5.26 39.24
N ALA A 236 38.97 6.23 39.08
CA ALA A 236 39.06 7.36 38.15
C ALA A 236 40.16 8.38 38.56
N ARG A 237 41.44 7.97 38.52
CA ARG A 237 42.58 8.84 38.91
C ARG A 237 43.33 9.47 37.74
N THR A 238 43.00 9.09 36.47
CA THR A 238 43.67 9.62 35.30
C THR A 238 42.68 10.25 34.33
N THR A 239 43.11 11.30 33.61
CA THR A 239 42.29 12.02 32.61
C THR A 239 41.71 11.08 31.54
N LYS A 240 42.47 10.02 31.14
CA LYS A 240 42.02 9.01 30.18
C LYS A 240 40.86 8.14 30.72
N GLN A 241 40.84 7.86 32.03
CA GLN A 241 39.76 7.10 32.65
C GLN A 241 38.49 7.92 32.78
N LYS A 242 38.62 9.23 33.06
CA LYS A 242 37.48 10.16 33.12
C LYS A 242 36.81 10.26 31.74
N ALA A 243 37.58 10.47 30.70
CA ALA A 243 37.05 10.51 29.32
C ALA A 243 36.38 9.20 28.89
N ARG A 244 36.83 8.03 29.38
CA ARG A 244 36.20 6.74 29.11
C ARG A 244 34.87 6.56 29.87
N LEU A 245 34.78 7.06 31.11
CA LEU A 245 33.52 7.09 31.87
C LEU A 245 32.50 8.03 31.22
N GLU A 246 32.92 9.21 30.78
CA GLU A 246 32.05 10.15 30.02
C GLU A 246 31.55 9.53 28.73
N ARG A 247 32.39 8.78 28.00
CA ARG A 247 31.98 8.01 26.80
C ARG A 247 31.00 6.88 27.14
N LEU A 248 31.19 6.19 28.29
CA LEU A 248 30.24 5.17 28.75
C LEU A 248 28.87 5.79 29.10
N GLU A 249 28.84 6.96 29.72
CA GLU A 249 27.60 7.68 30.01
C GLU A 249 26.91 8.13 28.73
N ALA A 250 27.64 8.64 27.75
CA ALA A 250 27.12 8.95 26.43
C ALA A 250 26.56 7.71 25.71
N LEU A 251 27.23 6.57 25.80
CA LEU A 251 26.73 5.30 25.26
C LEU A 251 25.44 4.81 25.94
N LYS A 252 25.30 5.03 27.27
CA LYS A 252 24.06 4.71 28.00
C LYS A 252 22.92 5.63 27.67
N ALA A 253 23.19 6.93 27.48
CA ALA A 253 22.18 7.95 27.20
C ALA A 253 21.54 7.81 25.80
N GLY A 254 22.21 7.15 24.85
CA GLY A 254 21.65 6.94 23.53
C GLY A 254 20.44 6.01 23.56
N LYS A 255 19.32 6.45 22.97
CA LYS A 255 18.09 5.66 22.80
C LYS A 255 18.32 4.52 21.79
N ALA A 256 17.69 3.38 22.02
CA ALA A 256 17.59 2.33 21.00
C ALA A 256 16.70 2.82 19.84
N PRO A 257 17.00 2.48 18.58
CA PRO A 257 16.06 2.71 17.52
C PRO A 257 14.75 1.97 17.83
N VAL A 258 13.63 2.64 17.64
CA VAL A 258 12.32 2.01 17.73
C VAL A 258 12.10 1.32 16.39
N THR A 259 12.16 0.00 16.37
CA THR A 259 11.86 -0.79 15.18
C THR A 259 10.37 -1.07 15.15
N ASP A 260 9.75 -0.81 14.02
CA ASP A 260 8.41 -1.30 13.74
C ASP A 260 8.50 -2.83 13.66
N GLN A 261 7.91 -3.52 14.64
CA GLN A 261 7.93 -4.98 14.66
C GLN A 261 6.96 -5.47 13.58
N THR A 262 7.49 -6.03 12.51
CA THR A 262 6.72 -6.87 11.59
C THR A 262 6.45 -8.20 12.28
N VAL A 263 5.21 -8.44 12.64
CA VAL A 263 4.81 -9.70 13.28
C VAL A 263 3.78 -10.36 12.40
N GLU A 264 4.12 -11.55 11.91
CA GLU A 264 3.22 -12.39 11.13
C GLU A 264 2.00 -12.79 11.97
N LEU A 265 0.81 -12.58 11.43
CA LEU A 265 -0.48 -12.98 11.99
C LEU A 265 -1.00 -14.16 11.16
N ASP A 266 -0.85 -15.36 11.69
CA ASP A 266 -1.43 -16.56 11.09
C ASP A 266 -2.84 -16.83 11.62
N SER A 267 -3.77 -17.10 10.71
CA SER A 267 -5.16 -17.48 11.02
C SER A 267 -5.28 -19.01 11.22
N VAL A 268 -6.15 -19.42 12.14
CA VAL A 268 -6.47 -20.86 12.33
C VAL A 268 -7.64 -21.25 11.45
N GLU A 269 -7.55 -22.44 10.86
CA GLU A 269 -8.61 -23.02 10.05
C GLU A 269 -9.89 -23.22 10.88
N THR A 270 -10.92 -22.43 10.60
CA THR A 270 -12.25 -22.59 11.19
C THR A 270 -13.09 -23.54 10.33
N ARG A 271 -13.73 -24.53 10.97
CA ARG A 271 -14.53 -25.55 10.28
C ARG A 271 -15.70 -24.90 9.54
N MET A 272 -15.67 -24.91 8.21
CA MET A 272 -16.76 -24.46 7.35
C MET A 272 -17.58 -25.66 6.84
N GLY A 273 -18.91 -25.61 6.97
CA GLY A 273 -19.83 -26.62 6.46
C GLY A 273 -19.83 -26.73 4.93
N LYS A 274 -20.65 -27.61 4.37
CA LYS A 274 -20.75 -27.78 2.90
C LYS A 274 -21.44 -26.58 2.23
N LYS A 275 -22.43 -25.99 2.90
CA LYS A 275 -23.19 -24.82 2.43
C LYS A 275 -22.45 -23.56 2.85
N THR A 276 -22.17 -22.68 1.88
CA THR A 276 -21.48 -21.40 2.08
C THR A 276 -22.49 -20.24 2.01
N ILE A 277 -22.30 -19.30 1.08
CA ILE A 277 -23.22 -18.21 0.80
C ILE A 277 -23.72 -18.39 -0.62
N GLU A 278 -25.04 -18.53 -0.78
CA GLU A 278 -25.69 -18.76 -2.06
C GLU A 278 -26.70 -17.64 -2.34
N LEU A 279 -26.54 -16.96 -3.45
CA LEU A 279 -27.43 -15.91 -3.93
C LEU A 279 -28.29 -16.50 -5.04
N HIS A 280 -29.61 -16.46 -4.88
CA HIS A 280 -30.58 -17.02 -5.83
C HIS A 280 -31.49 -15.90 -6.35
N HIS A 281 -31.31 -15.55 -7.65
CA HIS A 281 -32.13 -14.56 -8.36
C HIS A 281 -32.30 -13.24 -7.63
N VAL A 282 -31.21 -12.77 -7.00
CA VAL A 282 -31.22 -11.59 -6.12
C VAL A 282 -31.34 -10.31 -6.96
N SER A 283 -32.34 -9.48 -6.61
CA SER A 283 -32.55 -8.17 -7.21
C SER A 283 -32.71 -7.10 -6.14
N LYS A 284 -32.18 -5.90 -6.40
CA LYS A 284 -32.29 -4.73 -5.51
C LYS A 284 -32.38 -3.44 -6.30
N ARG A 285 -33.30 -2.55 -5.88
CA ARG A 285 -33.52 -1.23 -6.47
C ARG A 285 -33.64 -0.16 -5.39
N PHE A 286 -33.24 1.06 -5.72
CA PHE A 286 -33.54 2.26 -4.93
C PHE A 286 -34.18 3.30 -5.85
N GLY A 287 -35.50 3.47 -5.71
CA GLY A 287 -36.30 4.26 -6.62
C GLY A 287 -36.20 3.70 -8.05
N GLU A 288 -35.80 4.52 -9.00
CA GLU A 288 -35.59 4.09 -10.40
C GLU A 288 -34.25 3.40 -10.66
N LYS A 289 -33.29 3.54 -9.74
CA LYS A 289 -31.93 2.99 -9.90
C LYS A 289 -31.91 1.51 -9.59
N LYS A 290 -31.54 0.68 -10.58
CA LYS A 290 -31.27 -0.73 -10.40
C LYS A 290 -29.84 -0.89 -9.85
N ILE A 291 -29.71 -1.60 -8.73
CA ILE A 291 -28.42 -1.93 -8.13
C ILE A 291 -27.97 -3.34 -8.54
N LEU A 292 -28.93 -4.26 -8.55
CA LEU A 292 -28.73 -5.65 -8.90
C LEU A 292 -29.98 -6.17 -9.60
N ASP A 293 -29.82 -6.89 -10.72
CA ASP A 293 -30.93 -7.41 -11.51
C ASP A 293 -30.69 -8.90 -11.79
N ASP A 294 -31.52 -9.76 -11.13
CA ASP A 294 -31.53 -11.23 -11.31
C ASP A 294 -30.16 -11.92 -11.17
N PHE A 295 -29.42 -11.60 -10.12
CA PHE A 295 -28.09 -12.13 -9.91
C PHE A 295 -28.11 -13.41 -9.09
N SER A 296 -27.46 -14.46 -9.64
CA SER A 296 -27.27 -15.74 -8.95
C SER A 296 -25.79 -16.11 -8.88
N TYR A 297 -25.31 -16.44 -7.68
CA TYR A 297 -23.93 -16.81 -7.46
C TYR A 297 -23.77 -17.68 -6.23
N ILE A 298 -22.86 -18.65 -6.27
CA ILE A 298 -22.47 -19.47 -5.13
C ILE A 298 -21.03 -19.12 -4.76
N VAL A 299 -20.83 -18.57 -3.57
CA VAL A 299 -19.50 -18.26 -3.06
C VAL A 299 -18.83 -19.56 -2.62
N LEU A 300 -17.68 -19.87 -3.20
CA LEU A 300 -16.94 -21.10 -2.89
C LEU A 300 -16.13 -20.92 -1.60
N ARG A 301 -15.75 -22.05 -0.97
CA ARG A 301 -14.84 -22.02 0.19
C ARG A 301 -13.50 -21.42 -0.19
N ASN A 302 -12.91 -20.69 0.73
CA ASN A 302 -11.61 -20.03 0.58
C ASN A 302 -11.54 -19.06 -0.61
N GLN A 303 -12.69 -18.67 -1.14
CA GLN A 303 -12.77 -17.73 -2.26
C GLN A 303 -12.52 -16.32 -1.79
N ARG A 304 -11.77 -15.54 -2.58
CA ARG A 304 -11.42 -14.16 -2.32
C ARG A 304 -11.95 -13.29 -3.44
N LEU A 305 -13.02 -12.55 -3.16
CA LEU A 305 -13.75 -11.75 -4.13
C LEU A 305 -13.48 -10.26 -3.93
N GLY A 306 -13.05 -9.57 -4.98
CA GLY A 306 -13.00 -8.12 -5.06
C GLY A 306 -14.23 -7.56 -5.77
N ILE A 307 -14.87 -6.54 -5.21
CA ILE A 307 -15.99 -5.85 -5.85
C ILE A 307 -15.55 -4.44 -6.23
N ILE A 308 -15.60 -4.12 -7.52
CA ILE A 308 -15.22 -2.82 -8.07
C ILE A 308 -16.36 -2.21 -8.89
N GLY A 309 -16.26 -0.94 -9.19
CA GLY A 309 -17.23 -0.20 -10.03
C GLY A 309 -17.34 1.25 -9.62
N PRO A 310 -18.07 2.07 -10.41
CA PRO A 310 -18.26 3.49 -10.16
C PRO A 310 -18.85 3.78 -8.78
N ASN A 311 -18.66 5.00 -8.29
CA ASN A 311 -19.27 5.42 -7.04
C ASN A 311 -20.81 5.41 -7.16
N GLY A 312 -21.46 4.84 -6.14
CA GLY A 312 -22.91 4.65 -6.12
C GLY A 312 -23.41 3.50 -6.99
N SER A 313 -22.57 2.64 -7.56
CA SER A 313 -23.02 1.44 -8.33
C SER A 313 -23.68 0.37 -7.46
N GLY A 314 -23.55 0.47 -6.11
CA GLY A 314 -24.19 -0.47 -5.18
C GLY A 314 -23.24 -1.46 -4.51
N LYS A 315 -21.94 -1.23 -4.56
CA LYS A 315 -20.91 -2.08 -3.94
C LYS A 315 -21.22 -2.39 -2.48
N SER A 316 -21.34 -1.35 -1.65
CA SER A 316 -21.69 -1.49 -0.21
C SER A 316 -23.07 -2.10 0.00
N THR A 317 -24.02 -1.90 -0.93
CA THR A 317 -25.35 -2.49 -0.87
C THR A 317 -25.30 -4.01 -0.96
N ILE A 318 -24.46 -4.54 -1.86
CA ILE A 318 -24.26 -5.99 -2.00
C ILE A 318 -23.65 -6.57 -0.71
N LEU A 319 -22.61 -5.93 -0.15
CA LEU A 319 -22.03 -6.38 1.13
C LEU A 319 -23.04 -6.35 2.27
N LYS A 320 -23.87 -5.29 2.38
CA LYS A 320 -24.94 -5.19 3.40
C LYS A 320 -26.01 -6.26 3.22
N MET A 321 -26.31 -6.67 1.99
CA MET A 321 -27.23 -7.79 1.74
C MET A 321 -26.63 -9.12 2.16
N ILE A 322 -25.36 -9.38 1.84
CA ILE A 322 -24.64 -10.60 2.27
C ILE A 322 -24.47 -10.63 3.78
N ALA A 323 -24.19 -9.50 4.43
CA ALA A 323 -24.12 -9.38 5.89
C ALA A 323 -25.49 -9.52 6.61
N GLY A 324 -26.60 -9.58 5.85
CA GLY A 324 -27.95 -9.68 6.42
C GLY A 324 -28.51 -8.37 6.99
N VAL A 325 -27.78 -7.26 6.83
CA VAL A 325 -28.21 -5.92 7.28
C VAL A 325 -29.34 -5.35 6.41
N LEU A 326 -29.30 -5.70 5.12
CA LEU A 326 -30.29 -5.24 4.13
C LEU A 326 -30.91 -6.45 3.44
N LYS A 327 -32.25 -6.43 3.24
CA LYS A 327 -32.94 -7.50 2.51
C LYS A 327 -33.00 -7.17 1.01
N PRO A 328 -32.87 -8.19 0.15
CA PRO A 328 -33.15 -8.03 -1.28
C PRO A 328 -34.63 -7.72 -1.52
N ASP A 329 -34.96 -7.13 -2.68
CA ASP A 329 -36.36 -6.87 -3.07
C ASP A 329 -37.00 -8.09 -3.76
N ALA A 330 -36.17 -8.91 -4.43
CA ALA A 330 -36.55 -10.21 -5.00
C ALA A 330 -35.37 -11.18 -4.89
N GLY A 331 -35.69 -12.48 -4.89
CA GLY A 331 -34.71 -13.55 -4.69
C GLY A 331 -34.40 -13.80 -3.22
N GLU A 332 -33.43 -14.67 -2.96
CA GLU A 332 -33.06 -15.12 -1.63
C GLU A 332 -31.54 -15.23 -1.48
N ILE A 333 -31.02 -14.94 -0.30
CA ILE A 333 -29.62 -15.15 0.08
C ILE A 333 -29.61 -16.20 1.18
N GLU A 334 -29.09 -17.38 0.87
CA GLU A 334 -28.97 -18.46 1.82
C GLU A 334 -27.55 -18.49 2.41
N ILE A 335 -27.47 -18.45 3.74
CA ILE A 335 -26.21 -18.48 4.49
C ILE A 335 -26.14 -19.80 5.26
N GLY A 336 -25.03 -20.54 5.11
CA GLY A 336 -24.82 -21.80 5.80
C GLY A 336 -24.80 -21.63 7.33
N GLU A 337 -25.37 -22.58 8.09
CA GLU A 337 -25.48 -22.52 9.56
C GLU A 337 -24.14 -22.36 10.30
N THR A 338 -23.04 -22.79 9.69
CA THR A 338 -21.68 -22.70 10.25
C THR A 338 -20.95 -21.42 9.89
N ILE A 339 -21.59 -20.55 9.10
CA ILE A 339 -20.99 -19.30 8.65
C ILE A 339 -21.08 -18.26 9.77
N LYS A 340 -19.92 -17.69 10.10
CA LYS A 340 -19.79 -16.52 10.98
C LYS A 340 -19.19 -15.38 10.16
N ILE A 341 -19.95 -14.30 10.03
CA ILE A 341 -19.57 -13.15 9.21
C ILE A 341 -18.98 -12.08 10.12
N GLY A 342 -17.71 -11.70 9.85
CA GLY A 342 -17.10 -10.47 10.35
C GLY A 342 -17.28 -9.37 9.30
N TYR A 343 -17.97 -8.29 9.65
CA TYR A 343 -18.25 -7.20 8.72
C TYR A 343 -17.58 -5.91 9.13
N PHE A 344 -16.61 -5.49 8.35
CA PHE A 344 -15.95 -4.20 8.50
C PHE A 344 -16.66 -3.17 7.62
N ALA A 345 -17.51 -2.36 8.23
CA ALA A 345 -18.35 -1.38 7.54
C ALA A 345 -17.57 -0.11 7.17
N GLN A 346 -18.06 0.61 6.15
CA GLN A 346 -17.51 1.91 5.74
C GLN A 346 -17.66 2.97 6.85
N GLU A 347 -18.80 2.99 7.54
CA GLU A 347 -19.04 3.85 8.70
C GLU A 347 -18.57 3.15 9.99
N GLU A 348 -17.94 3.91 10.89
CA GLU A 348 -17.46 3.38 12.16
C GLU A 348 -18.66 3.02 13.06
N GLN A 349 -18.60 1.85 13.68
CA GLN A 349 -19.50 1.54 14.77
C GLN A 349 -19.17 2.41 15.98
N HIS A 350 -20.18 2.85 16.67
CA HIS A 350 -20.02 3.69 17.86
C HIS A 350 -19.31 2.90 18.96
N MET A 351 -18.06 3.23 19.23
CA MET A 351 -17.29 2.71 20.35
C MET A 351 -17.49 3.63 21.56
N ASP A 352 -17.45 3.08 22.78
CA ASP A 352 -17.50 3.88 23.99
C ASP A 352 -16.17 4.62 24.20
N ASP A 353 -16.18 5.93 24.03
CA ASP A 353 -15.00 6.79 24.17
C ASP A 353 -14.37 6.73 25.59
N SER A 354 -15.12 6.29 26.60
CA SER A 354 -14.61 6.15 27.98
C SER A 354 -13.91 4.82 28.24
N GLN A 355 -14.16 3.80 27.41
CA GLN A 355 -13.56 2.47 27.53
C GLN A 355 -12.09 2.49 27.18
N ARG A 356 -11.25 1.66 27.84
CA ARG A 356 -9.85 1.48 27.47
C ARG A 356 -9.74 0.60 26.24
N VAL A 357 -8.74 0.88 25.41
CA VAL A 357 -8.45 0.12 24.19
C VAL A 357 -8.32 -1.39 24.46
N ILE A 358 -7.59 -1.77 25.51
CA ILE A 358 -7.37 -3.18 25.86
C ILE A 358 -8.67 -3.86 26.34
N ASP A 359 -9.54 -3.13 27.05
CA ASP A 359 -10.78 -3.69 27.57
C ASP A 359 -11.77 -3.93 26.42
N TYR A 360 -11.83 -3.04 25.42
CA TYR A 360 -12.61 -3.24 24.20
C TYR A 360 -12.25 -4.54 23.47
N VAL A 361 -10.96 -4.83 23.31
CA VAL A 361 -10.53 -6.07 22.64
C VAL A 361 -10.79 -7.30 23.52
N LYS A 362 -10.62 -7.21 24.85
CA LYS A 362 -10.91 -8.30 25.78
C LYS A 362 -12.41 -8.66 25.83
N ASP A 363 -13.30 -7.68 25.69
CA ASP A 363 -14.73 -7.93 25.64
C ASP A 363 -15.13 -8.74 24.38
N ILE A 364 -14.37 -8.62 23.29
CA ILE A 364 -14.57 -9.42 22.07
C ILE A 364 -13.89 -10.79 22.22
N ALA A 365 -12.62 -10.79 22.57
CA ALA A 365 -11.83 -12.02 22.77
C ALA A 365 -10.66 -11.77 23.72
N GLU A 366 -10.62 -12.49 24.84
CA GLU A 366 -9.49 -12.42 25.78
C GLU A 366 -8.22 -13.07 25.18
N TYR A 367 -8.43 -14.14 24.40
CA TYR A 367 -7.39 -14.87 23.68
C TYR A 367 -7.88 -15.16 22.27
N VAL A 368 -7.02 -14.90 21.29
CA VAL A 368 -7.23 -15.28 19.89
C VAL A 368 -6.35 -16.48 19.56
N THR A 369 -6.96 -17.51 18.99
CA THR A 369 -6.23 -18.72 18.60
C THR A 369 -5.53 -18.46 17.26
N THR A 370 -4.23 -18.71 17.19
CA THR A 370 -3.40 -18.66 15.98
C THR A 370 -2.75 -20.02 15.75
N LYS A 371 -2.12 -20.23 14.60
CA LYS A 371 -1.37 -21.49 14.31
C LYS A 371 -0.27 -21.75 15.34
N ASP A 372 0.36 -20.71 15.84
CA ASP A 372 1.45 -20.76 16.83
C ASP A 372 0.97 -20.91 18.27
N GLY A 373 -0.34 -20.91 18.52
CA GLY A 373 -0.96 -21.03 19.84
C GLY A 373 -1.97 -19.92 20.13
N GLN A 374 -2.22 -19.67 21.41
CA GLN A 374 -3.11 -18.59 21.84
C GLN A 374 -2.31 -17.32 22.14
N ILE A 375 -2.73 -16.21 21.53
CA ILE A 375 -2.19 -14.88 21.81
C ILE A 375 -3.17 -14.07 22.64
N SER A 376 -2.67 -13.29 23.57
CA SER A 376 -3.48 -12.40 24.42
C SER A 376 -3.93 -11.16 23.66
N ALA A 377 -5.01 -10.50 24.15
CA ALA A 377 -5.47 -9.22 23.60
C ALA A 377 -4.36 -8.15 23.55
N SER A 378 -3.44 -8.12 24.55
CA SER A 378 -2.31 -7.18 24.54
C SER A 378 -1.32 -7.47 23.41
N GLN A 379 -0.96 -8.73 23.19
CA GLN A 379 -0.08 -9.13 22.08
C GLN A 379 -0.72 -8.86 20.72
N LEU A 380 -2.04 -9.07 20.59
CA LEU A 380 -2.77 -8.75 19.37
C LEU A 380 -2.77 -7.23 19.10
N LEU A 381 -2.95 -6.41 20.12
CA LEU A 381 -2.85 -4.96 20.04
C LEU A 381 -1.45 -4.48 19.62
N GLU A 382 -0.39 -5.10 20.19
CA GLU A 382 0.99 -4.79 19.79
C GLU A 382 1.24 -5.09 18.31
N ARG A 383 0.72 -6.22 17.81
CA ARG A 383 0.80 -6.59 16.39
C ARG A 383 0.11 -5.56 15.48
N PHE A 384 -0.96 -4.91 15.96
CA PHE A 384 -1.64 -3.81 15.29
C PHE A 384 -1.08 -2.43 15.67
N LEU A 385 0.18 -2.35 16.06
CA LEU A 385 0.91 -1.11 16.33
C LEU A 385 0.30 -0.24 17.46
N PHE A 386 -0.39 -0.86 18.44
CA PHE A 386 -0.80 -0.18 19.65
C PHE A 386 0.27 -0.34 20.73
N THR A 387 0.97 0.74 21.02
CA THR A 387 1.99 0.74 22.10
C THR A 387 1.36 0.47 23.46
N PRO A 388 2.12 -0.02 24.46
CA PRO A 388 1.58 -0.26 25.80
C PRO A 388 0.83 0.93 26.39
N ASP A 389 1.32 2.15 26.19
CA ASP A 389 0.66 3.37 26.67
C ASP A 389 -0.71 3.59 25.99
N MET A 390 -0.82 3.31 24.70
CA MET A 390 -2.08 3.40 23.95
C MET A 390 -3.09 2.34 24.38
N GLN A 391 -2.62 1.13 24.76
CA GLN A 391 -3.51 0.03 25.16
C GLN A 391 -4.32 0.37 26.43
N TYR A 392 -3.75 1.12 27.34
CA TYR A 392 -4.40 1.54 28.57
C TYR A 392 -5.08 2.90 28.49
N ALA A 393 -4.96 3.61 27.36
CA ALA A 393 -5.62 4.88 27.13
C ALA A 393 -7.12 4.68 26.83
N PRO A 394 -7.98 5.66 27.14
CA PRO A 394 -9.37 5.68 26.69
C PRO A 394 -9.46 5.82 25.16
N ILE A 395 -10.43 5.13 24.54
CA ILE A 395 -10.67 5.17 23.08
C ILE A 395 -10.89 6.60 22.57
N GLY A 396 -11.50 7.47 23.37
CA GLY A 396 -11.73 8.87 23.03
C GLY A 396 -10.45 9.69 22.77
N LYS A 397 -9.27 9.23 23.27
CA LYS A 397 -7.97 9.87 23.01
C LYS A 397 -7.32 9.44 21.70
N LEU A 398 -7.83 8.41 21.05
CA LEU A 398 -7.31 7.91 19.78
C LEU A 398 -7.70 8.85 18.62
N SER A 399 -6.80 9.01 17.66
CA SER A 399 -7.11 9.63 16.38
C SER A 399 -8.11 8.80 15.57
N GLY A 400 -8.76 9.40 14.57
CA GLY A 400 -9.71 8.68 13.70
C GLY A 400 -9.10 7.43 13.06
N GLY A 401 -7.88 7.53 12.52
CA GLY A 401 -7.19 6.36 11.94
C GLY A 401 -6.83 5.28 12.97
N GLU A 402 -6.48 5.66 14.21
CA GLU A 402 -6.23 4.71 15.30
C GLU A 402 -7.54 4.03 15.75
N LYS A 403 -8.66 4.76 15.82
CA LYS A 403 -9.99 4.18 16.08
C LYS A 403 -10.39 3.20 14.97
N ARG A 404 -10.16 3.56 13.71
CA ARG A 404 -10.45 2.70 12.56
C ARG A 404 -9.64 1.40 12.61
N ARG A 405 -8.36 1.49 12.99
CA ARG A 405 -7.48 0.33 13.19
C ARG A 405 -7.93 -0.55 14.36
N LEU A 406 -8.39 0.05 15.45
CA LEU A 406 -8.96 -0.69 16.59
C LEU A 406 -10.24 -1.44 16.20
N TYR A 407 -11.13 -0.80 15.42
CA TYR A 407 -12.32 -1.44 14.89
C TYR A 407 -12.00 -2.63 13.99
N LEU A 408 -11.02 -2.46 13.08
CA LEU A 408 -10.54 -3.56 12.24
C LEU A 408 -10.07 -4.75 13.10
N LEU A 409 -9.23 -4.48 14.09
CA LEU A 409 -8.73 -5.50 15.01
C LEU A 409 -9.86 -6.23 15.72
N GLY A 410 -10.91 -5.51 16.15
CA GLY A 410 -12.11 -6.10 16.74
C GLY A 410 -12.78 -7.11 15.81
N VAL A 411 -13.01 -6.73 14.55
CA VAL A 411 -13.62 -7.63 13.54
C VAL A 411 -12.76 -8.88 13.29
N LEU A 412 -11.44 -8.74 13.26
CA LEU A 412 -10.53 -9.89 13.08
C LEU A 412 -10.47 -10.79 14.32
N ALA A 413 -10.70 -10.24 15.52
CA ALA A 413 -10.72 -11.00 16.78
C ALA A 413 -11.98 -11.85 16.98
N GLU A 414 -13.08 -11.59 16.26
CA GLU A 414 -14.37 -12.31 16.37
C GLU A 414 -14.34 -13.77 15.92
N ASN A 415 -13.20 -14.29 15.45
CA ASN A 415 -13.06 -15.65 14.90
C ASN A 415 -14.09 -15.96 13.79
N ALA A 416 -14.34 -15.00 12.91
CA ALA A 416 -15.18 -15.16 11.73
C ALA A 416 -14.53 -16.09 10.70
N ASN A 417 -15.36 -16.83 9.92
CA ASN A 417 -14.89 -17.61 8.78
C ASN A 417 -15.28 -17.01 7.42
N VAL A 418 -16.01 -15.91 7.45
CA VAL A 418 -16.28 -15.03 6.30
C VAL A 418 -15.98 -13.60 6.73
N LEU A 419 -15.12 -12.94 5.99
CA LEU A 419 -14.76 -11.54 6.23
C LEU A 419 -15.29 -10.67 5.09
N LEU A 420 -16.05 -9.65 5.45
CA LEU A 420 -16.58 -8.66 4.52
C LEU A 420 -15.94 -7.31 4.81
N PHE A 421 -15.30 -6.71 3.80
CA PHE A 421 -14.64 -5.41 3.93
C PHE A 421 -15.29 -4.38 3.00
N ASP A 422 -15.83 -3.32 3.56
CA ASP A 422 -16.39 -2.19 2.82
C ASP A 422 -15.43 -1.01 2.88
N GLU A 423 -14.61 -0.87 1.82
CA GLU A 423 -13.59 0.15 1.68
C GLU A 423 -12.58 0.16 2.86
N ALA A 424 -12.00 -1.00 3.17
CA ALA A 424 -11.05 -1.14 4.28
C ALA A 424 -9.80 -0.25 4.11
N GLY A 425 -9.35 -0.01 2.88
CA GLY A 425 -8.20 0.84 2.57
C GLY A 425 -8.37 2.31 2.96
N ASN A 426 -9.61 2.80 3.05
CA ASN A 426 -9.85 4.19 3.42
C ASN A 426 -9.53 4.43 4.90
N ASN A 427 -8.70 5.45 5.16
CA ASN A 427 -8.27 5.87 6.50
C ASN A 427 -7.36 4.88 7.28
N LEU A 428 -6.95 3.76 6.67
CA LEU A 428 -5.89 2.91 7.23
C LEU A 428 -4.52 3.33 6.65
N ASP A 429 -3.50 3.34 7.51
CA ASP A 429 -2.14 3.60 7.05
C ASP A 429 -1.52 2.38 6.36
N ILE A 430 -0.49 2.62 5.56
CA ILE A 430 0.19 1.60 4.77
C ILE A 430 0.68 0.42 5.65
N PRO A 431 1.33 0.64 6.81
CA PRO A 431 1.72 -0.47 7.69
C PRO A 431 0.54 -1.32 8.17
N THR A 432 -0.59 -0.70 8.53
CA THR A 432 -1.80 -1.43 8.92
C THR A 432 -2.38 -2.23 7.75
N LEU A 433 -2.36 -1.68 6.54
CA LEU A 433 -2.79 -2.39 5.32
C LEU A 433 -1.91 -3.60 5.04
N THR A 434 -0.59 -3.48 5.20
CA THR A 434 0.34 -4.61 5.05
C THR A 434 0.03 -5.71 6.06
N ILE A 435 -0.18 -5.36 7.35
CA ILE A 435 -0.57 -6.34 8.38
C ILE A 435 -1.90 -7.03 8.02
N LEU A 436 -2.87 -6.28 7.49
CA LEU A 436 -4.15 -6.84 7.04
C LEU A 436 -3.96 -7.78 5.85
N GLU A 437 -3.15 -7.42 4.86
CA GLU A 437 -2.83 -8.27 3.69
C GLU A 437 -2.19 -9.58 4.12
N ASP A 438 -1.17 -9.53 4.99
CA ASP A 438 -0.50 -10.72 5.51
C ASP A 438 -1.48 -11.63 6.26
N TYR A 439 -2.34 -11.04 7.11
CA TYR A 439 -3.40 -11.79 7.78
C TYR A 439 -4.37 -12.44 6.79
N LEU A 440 -4.86 -11.69 5.79
CA LEU A 440 -5.79 -12.21 4.80
C LEU A 440 -5.15 -13.28 3.91
N ASN A 441 -3.86 -13.17 3.61
CA ASN A 441 -3.12 -14.18 2.85
C ASN A 441 -2.98 -15.49 3.60
N SER A 442 -2.88 -15.46 4.91
CA SER A 442 -2.88 -16.65 5.77
C SER A 442 -4.29 -17.17 6.12
N PHE A 443 -5.34 -16.36 5.88
CA PHE A 443 -6.72 -16.67 6.24
C PHE A 443 -7.33 -17.73 5.33
N THR A 444 -7.85 -18.82 5.90
CA THR A 444 -8.42 -19.96 5.19
C THR A 444 -9.94 -19.89 5.01
N GLY A 445 -10.55 -18.72 5.22
CA GLY A 445 -11.98 -18.46 5.04
C GLY A 445 -12.32 -17.73 3.74
N ILE A 446 -13.56 -17.31 3.63
CA ILE A 446 -14.05 -16.50 2.52
C ILE A 446 -13.75 -15.02 2.80
N VAL A 447 -13.21 -14.32 1.82
CA VAL A 447 -13.00 -12.87 1.86
C VAL A 447 -13.78 -12.22 0.74
N ILE A 448 -14.61 -11.22 1.07
CA ILE A 448 -15.30 -10.39 0.07
C ILE A 448 -14.99 -8.94 0.40
N THR A 449 -14.34 -8.25 -0.52
CA THR A 449 -13.87 -6.88 -0.28
C THR A 449 -14.35 -5.92 -1.36
N VAL A 450 -14.79 -4.75 -0.93
CA VAL A 450 -14.91 -3.56 -1.78
C VAL A 450 -13.68 -2.71 -1.53
N SER A 451 -12.89 -2.46 -2.55
CA SER A 451 -11.70 -1.62 -2.43
C SER A 451 -11.43 -0.83 -3.70
N HIS A 452 -10.89 0.35 -3.54
CA HIS A 452 -10.30 1.15 -4.61
C HIS A 452 -8.77 1.04 -4.62
N ASP A 453 -8.18 0.43 -3.59
CA ASP A 453 -6.74 0.15 -3.51
C ASP A 453 -6.40 -1.02 -4.45
N ARG A 454 -5.71 -0.69 -5.53
CA ARG A 454 -5.33 -1.63 -6.60
C ARG A 454 -4.31 -2.65 -6.10
N TYR A 455 -3.36 -2.20 -5.27
CA TYR A 455 -2.32 -3.03 -4.70
C TYR A 455 -2.92 -4.07 -3.73
N PHE A 456 -3.86 -3.64 -2.89
CA PHE A 456 -4.61 -4.55 -2.02
C PHE A 456 -5.40 -5.60 -2.81
N LEU A 457 -6.06 -5.20 -3.91
CA LEU A 457 -6.79 -6.13 -4.77
C LEU A 457 -5.86 -7.14 -5.44
N ASP A 458 -4.69 -6.72 -5.95
CA ASP A 458 -3.72 -7.64 -6.56
C ASP A 458 -3.17 -8.68 -5.56
N ASN A 459 -2.95 -8.27 -4.30
CA ASN A 459 -2.37 -9.15 -3.29
C ASN A 459 -3.37 -10.09 -2.61
N VAL A 460 -4.66 -9.72 -2.55
CA VAL A 460 -5.63 -10.41 -1.69
C VAL A 460 -6.69 -11.19 -2.46
N VAL A 461 -7.10 -10.76 -3.67
CA VAL A 461 -8.25 -11.33 -4.35
C VAL A 461 -7.89 -12.25 -5.52
N ASP A 462 -8.71 -13.31 -5.71
CA ASP A 462 -8.56 -14.28 -6.79
C ASP A 462 -9.54 -14.00 -7.94
N ARG A 463 -10.57 -13.18 -7.68
CA ARG A 463 -11.63 -12.88 -8.64
C ARG A 463 -12.21 -11.49 -8.40
N ILE A 464 -12.50 -10.78 -9.48
CA ILE A 464 -13.09 -9.44 -9.45
C ILE A 464 -14.50 -9.44 -10.04
N PHE A 465 -15.43 -8.79 -9.35
CA PHE A 465 -16.76 -8.44 -9.80
C PHE A 465 -16.82 -6.97 -10.14
N GLU A 466 -16.98 -6.65 -11.43
CA GLU A 466 -17.20 -5.28 -11.89
C GLU A 466 -18.71 -5.00 -11.96
N LEU A 467 -19.17 -3.99 -11.23
CA LEU A 467 -20.54 -3.47 -11.31
C LEU A 467 -20.61 -2.40 -12.39
N ASP A 468 -21.55 -2.52 -13.32
CA ASP A 468 -21.77 -1.57 -14.41
C ASP A 468 -22.61 -0.33 -14.01
N GLY A 469 -23.15 -0.32 -12.78
CA GLY A 469 -24.03 0.74 -12.28
C GLY A 469 -25.48 0.68 -12.79
N ASN A 470 -25.83 -0.30 -13.65
CA ASN A 470 -27.16 -0.52 -14.22
C ASN A 470 -27.78 -1.87 -13.77
N GLY A 471 -27.19 -2.51 -12.77
CA GLY A 471 -27.65 -3.78 -12.20
C GLY A 471 -26.93 -5.01 -12.74
N GLY A 472 -26.02 -4.87 -13.70
CA GLY A 472 -25.20 -5.94 -14.23
C GLY A 472 -23.90 -6.13 -13.44
N ILE A 473 -23.47 -7.40 -13.32
CA ILE A 473 -22.16 -7.78 -12.76
C ILE A 473 -21.38 -8.53 -13.81
N ARG A 474 -20.13 -8.14 -14.01
CA ARG A 474 -19.15 -8.86 -14.83
C ARG A 474 -18.11 -9.50 -13.95
N GLN A 475 -17.72 -10.72 -14.28
CA GLN A 475 -16.73 -11.50 -13.52
C GLN A 475 -15.41 -11.56 -14.29
N PHE A 476 -14.31 -11.41 -13.55
CA PHE A 476 -12.95 -11.53 -14.05
C PHE A 476 -12.16 -12.41 -13.08
N GLU A 477 -11.36 -13.30 -13.63
CA GLU A 477 -10.43 -14.13 -12.86
C GLU A 477 -9.13 -13.34 -12.62
N GLY A 478 -8.52 -13.52 -11.45
CA GLY A 478 -7.27 -12.88 -11.05
C GLY A 478 -7.45 -11.58 -10.28
N GLY A 479 -6.34 -10.86 -10.06
CA GLY A 479 -6.25 -9.60 -9.35
C GLY A 479 -6.66 -8.39 -10.20
N TYR A 480 -6.32 -7.21 -9.70
CA TYR A 480 -6.64 -5.95 -10.39
C TYR A 480 -5.87 -5.78 -11.71
N THR A 481 -4.61 -6.19 -11.75
CA THR A 481 -3.78 -6.13 -12.97
C THR A 481 -4.37 -7.01 -14.07
N ASP A 482 -4.77 -8.24 -13.73
CA ASP A 482 -5.43 -9.17 -14.68
C ASP A 482 -6.76 -8.60 -15.20
N TYR A 483 -7.54 -7.99 -14.31
CA TYR A 483 -8.78 -7.30 -14.68
C TYR A 483 -8.54 -6.18 -15.72
N VAL A 484 -7.53 -5.32 -15.50
CA VAL A 484 -7.22 -4.21 -16.42
C VAL A 484 -6.80 -4.74 -17.79
N GLU A 485 -5.98 -5.80 -17.83
CA GLU A 485 -5.59 -6.42 -19.09
C GLU A 485 -6.79 -7.06 -19.82
N ALA A 486 -7.64 -7.79 -19.09
CA ALA A 486 -8.84 -8.39 -19.66
C ALA A 486 -9.81 -7.33 -20.21
N LYS A 487 -9.96 -6.20 -19.51
CA LYS A 487 -10.79 -5.07 -19.96
C LYS A 487 -10.22 -4.43 -21.22
N LYS A 488 -8.90 -4.23 -21.31
CA LYS A 488 -8.24 -3.71 -22.52
C LYS A 488 -8.43 -4.63 -23.72
N ARG A 489 -8.23 -5.94 -23.56
CA ARG A 489 -8.43 -6.94 -24.64
C ARG A 489 -9.86 -6.91 -25.18
N ARG A 490 -10.86 -6.88 -24.29
CA ARG A 490 -12.27 -6.79 -24.71
C ARG A 490 -12.57 -5.50 -25.47
N PHE A 491 -12.07 -4.36 -24.99
CA PHE A 491 -12.27 -3.08 -25.68
C PHE A 491 -11.63 -3.07 -27.07
N GLU A 492 -10.47 -3.67 -27.25
CA GLU A 492 -9.83 -3.85 -28.55
C GLU A 492 -10.62 -4.80 -29.48
N GLU A 493 -11.19 -5.87 -28.93
CA GLU A 493 -12.04 -6.80 -29.68
C GLU A 493 -13.35 -6.16 -30.10
N GLU A 494 -14.01 -5.42 -29.22
CA GLU A 494 -15.24 -4.67 -29.53
C GLU A 494 -14.97 -3.56 -30.56
N SER A 495 -13.85 -2.85 -30.46
CA SER A 495 -13.44 -1.81 -31.44
C SER A 495 -13.16 -2.42 -32.81
N LYS A 496 -12.52 -3.59 -32.88
CA LYS A 496 -12.29 -4.34 -34.13
C LYS A 496 -13.59 -4.87 -34.71
N ALA A 497 -14.55 -5.29 -33.89
CA ALA A 497 -15.87 -5.75 -34.32
C ALA A 497 -16.73 -4.62 -34.87
N ILE A 498 -16.59 -3.39 -34.37
CA ILE A 498 -17.29 -2.19 -34.86
C ILE A 498 -16.69 -1.71 -36.18
N THR A 499 -15.34 -1.67 -36.27
CA THR A 499 -14.63 -1.31 -37.52
C THR A 499 -14.80 -2.36 -38.63
N GLY A 500 -14.87 -3.65 -38.28
CA GLY A 500 -15.11 -4.74 -39.24
C GLY A 500 -16.53 -4.79 -39.84
N LYS A 501 -17.50 -4.05 -39.28
CA LYS A 501 -18.85 -3.94 -39.81
C LYS A 501 -19.02 -2.85 -40.86
N SER A 502 -18.04 -1.99 -41.08
CA SER A 502 -18.13 -0.89 -42.08
C SER A 502 -17.48 -1.22 -43.44
N GLU A 503 -16.87 -2.41 -43.62
CA GLU A 503 -16.33 -2.85 -44.90
C GLU A 503 -17.03 -4.12 -45.42
N MET A 504 -18.32 -4.00 -45.76
CA MET A 504 -18.94 -4.90 -46.72
C MET A 504 -19.12 -4.16 -48.05
N LYS A 505 -18.25 -4.43 -49.01
CA LYS A 505 -18.49 -4.24 -50.44
C LYS A 505 -18.26 -5.54 -51.20
N PRO A 506 -18.97 -5.73 -52.34
CA PRO A 506 -19.43 -7.05 -52.74
C PRO A 506 -18.43 -7.83 -53.61
N ALA A 507 -18.71 -9.13 -53.65
CA ALA A 507 -18.02 -10.13 -54.43
C ALA A 507 -17.87 -9.83 -55.91
N GLU A 508 -16.73 -10.19 -56.50
CA GLU A 508 -16.70 -10.83 -57.81
C GLU A 508 -15.53 -11.80 -57.95
N LYS A 509 -15.88 -12.85 -58.66
CA LYS A 509 -15.19 -14.12 -58.92
C LYS A 509 -13.87 -13.96 -59.71
N SER A 510 -12.92 -14.83 -59.50
CA SER A 510 -12.45 -15.91 -60.41
C SER A 510 -10.99 -16.26 -60.14
N ALA A 511 -10.78 -17.52 -59.85
CA ALA A 511 -10.11 -18.57 -60.59
C ALA A 511 -8.58 -18.49 -60.73
N GLU A 512 -7.99 -19.55 -60.16
CA GLU A 512 -6.84 -20.34 -60.66
C GLU A 512 -5.50 -19.66 -60.98
N GLU A 513 -4.44 -20.02 -60.38
CA GLU A 513 -3.52 -21.11 -60.75
C GLU A 513 -2.24 -21.13 -59.87
N GLU A 514 -1.74 -22.33 -59.74
CA GLU A 514 -0.52 -22.79 -59.12
C GLU A 514 0.76 -22.03 -59.54
N THR A 515 1.72 -21.95 -58.67
CA THR A 515 3.02 -22.68 -58.76
C THR A 515 4.04 -22.19 -57.72
N GLN A 516 4.58 -23.14 -57.01
CA GLN A 516 5.96 -23.38 -56.49
C GLN A 516 6.99 -22.24 -56.59
N GLU A 517 7.67 -21.89 -55.54
CA GLU A 517 8.97 -22.43 -55.07
C GLU A 517 9.71 -21.52 -54.05
N LYS A 518 10.17 -22.20 -53.01
CA LYS A 518 11.42 -22.07 -52.25
C LYS A 518 11.82 -20.85 -51.44
N LYS A 519 11.96 -21.20 -50.13
CA LYS A 519 13.12 -20.94 -49.21
C LYS A 519 13.40 -19.47 -48.85
N THR A 520 13.42 -19.06 -47.63
CA THR A 520 14.11 -19.41 -46.39
C THR A 520 13.77 -18.37 -45.34
N GLY A 521 13.46 -18.75 -44.12
CA GLY A 521 13.26 -17.80 -43.01
C GLY A 521 12.82 -18.53 -41.74
N LYS A 522 13.74 -18.84 -40.87
CA LYS A 522 13.53 -19.46 -39.59
C LYS A 522 12.54 -18.65 -38.74
N ASN A 523 11.38 -19.20 -38.47
CA ASN A 523 10.56 -18.82 -37.31
C ASN A 523 10.75 -19.86 -36.23
N TRP A 524 11.34 -19.44 -35.13
CA TRP A 524 11.34 -20.16 -33.88
C TRP A 524 9.95 -20.01 -33.26
N LYS A 525 9.17 -21.09 -33.29
CA LYS A 525 8.10 -21.35 -32.32
C LYS A 525 8.67 -22.35 -31.34
N ASP A 526 8.94 -21.89 -30.13
CA ASP A 526 9.16 -22.74 -28.98
C ASP A 526 7.87 -23.52 -28.69
N GLY A 527 7.88 -24.76 -29.11
CA GLY A 527 6.99 -25.77 -28.58
C GLY A 527 7.74 -26.43 -27.44
N GLN A 528 7.26 -26.25 -26.22
CA GLN A 528 7.67 -27.03 -25.06
C GLN A 528 7.52 -28.52 -25.39
N ARG A 529 8.62 -29.15 -25.73
CA ARG A 529 8.74 -30.61 -25.68
C ARG A 529 8.96 -30.97 -24.21
N GLN A 530 7.99 -31.59 -23.57
CA GLN A 530 8.19 -32.31 -22.32
C GLN A 530 9.40 -33.24 -22.49
N LYS A 531 10.47 -32.99 -21.75
CA LYS A 531 11.62 -33.89 -21.68
C LYS A 531 11.20 -35.13 -20.95
N VAL A 532 11.30 -36.27 -21.59
CA VAL A 532 10.85 -37.58 -21.10
C VAL A 532 11.85 -38.26 -20.17
N LYS A 533 13.07 -37.72 -20.01
CA LYS A 533 14.12 -38.24 -19.09
C LYS A 533 15.17 -37.17 -18.80
N PHE A 534 15.74 -37.26 -17.59
CA PHE A 534 16.95 -36.52 -17.19
C PHE A 534 18.10 -36.84 -18.17
N SER A 535 18.68 -35.83 -18.78
CA SER A 535 19.78 -36.05 -19.73
C SER A 535 21.04 -36.44 -18.96
N PHE A 536 21.85 -37.35 -19.51
CA PHE A 536 23.12 -37.80 -18.90
C PHE A 536 24.07 -36.61 -18.55
N LYS A 537 23.97 -35.52 -19.29
CA LYS A 537 24.73 -34.29 -19.04
C LYS A 537 24.17 -33.54 -17.82
N GLU A 538 22.86 -33.48 -17.67
CA GLU A 538 22.17 -32.84 -16.54
C GLU A 538 22.37 -33.63 -15.25
N GLN A 539 22.39 -34.96 -15.34
CA GLN A 539 22.64 -35.84 -14.19
C GLN A 539 24.08 -35.67 -13.64
N ARG A 540 25.05 -35.55 -14.51
CA ARG A 540 26.42 -35.32 -14.12
C ARG A 540 26.64 -33.90 -13.58
N GLU A 541 25.94 -32.92 -14.13
CA GLU A 541 25.95 -31.54 -13.67
C GLU A 541 25.30 -31.44 -12.28
N TYR A 542 24.20 -32.16 -12.04
CA TYR A 542 23.53 -32.24 -10.74
C TYR A 542 24.43 -32.83 -9.63
N GLU A 543 25.25 -33.82 -9.95
CA GLU A 543 26.20 -34.43 -9.00
C GLU A 543 27.37 -33.50 -8.63
N THR A 544 27.72 -32.52 -9.47
CA THR A 544 28.90 -31.68 -9.27
C THR A 544 28.59 -30.23 -8.90
N ILE A 545 27.33 -29.78 -9.07
CA ILE A 545 26.96 -28.37 -8.92
C ILE A 545 27.09 -27.88 -7.48
N ASP A 546 26.77 -28.72 -6.48
CA ASP A 546 26.93 -28.40 -5.06
C ASP A 546 28.40 -28.15 -4.68
N GLU A 547 29.34 -28.93 -5.24
CA GLU A 547 30.78 -28.71 -5.03
C GLU A 547 31.27 -27.45 -5.72
N GLU A 548 30.69 -27.08 -6.86
CA GLU A 548 31.04 -25.85 -7.58
C GLU A 548 30.54 -24.62 -6.86
N ILE A 549 29.31 -24.63 -6.34
CA ILE A 549 28.74 -23.58 -5.50
C ILE A 549 29.60 -23.38 -4.24
N ALA A 550 29.92 -24.45 -3.51
CA ALA A 550 30.74 -24.38 -2.30
C ALA A 550 32.13 -23.76 -2.58
N LYS A 551 32.75 -24.05 -3.72
CA LYS A 551 34.03 -23.45 -4.11
C LYS A 551 33.93 -21.96 -4.43
N LEU A 552 32.82 -21.52 -5.02
CA LEU A 552 32.58 -20.10 -5.30
C LEU A 552 32.31 -19.32 -4.02
N GLU A 553 31.54 -19.88 -3.08
CA GLU A 553 31.33 -19.30 -1.74
C GLU A 553 32.65 -19.17 -0.95
N GLU A 554 33.49 -20.22 -0.96
CA GLU A 554 34.80 -20.16 -0.30
C GLU A 554 35.72 -19.10 -0.93
N LYS A 555 35.64 -18.93 -2.26
CA LYS A 555 36.38 -17.89 -2.98
C LYS A 555 35.86 -16.49 -2.60
N ILE A 556 34.56 -16.27 -2.50
CA ILE A 556 33.98 -15.01 -2.02
C ILE A 556 34.44 -14.70 -0.60
N ALA A 557 34.37 -15.67 0.31
CA ALA A 557 34.83 -15.50 1.69
C ALA A 557 36.35 -15.20 1.78
N SER A 558 37.16 -15.70 0.84
CA SER A 558 38.59 -15.39 0.76
C SER A 558 38.83 -13.97 0.25
N LEU A 559 38.05 -13.52 -0.75
CA LEU A 559 38.10 -12.15 -1.29
C LEU A 559 37.64 -11.14 -0.23
N ASP A 560 36.59 -11.42 0.56
CA ASP A 560 36.15 -10.59 1.68
C ASP A 560 37.28 -10.36 2.70
N ARG A 561 38.02 -11.40 3.06
CA ARG A 561 39.19 -11.29 3.95
C ARG A 561 40.31 -10.44 3.34
N GLN A 562 40.54 -10.57 2.02
CA GLN A 562 41.55 -9.77 1.33
C GLN A 562 41.14 -8.31 1.18
N ILE A 563 39.86 -8.02 0.92
CA ILE A 563 39.26 -6.68 0.91
C ILE A 563 39.44 -6.03 2.29
N ALA A 564 39.09 -6.74 3.36
CA ALA A 564 39.26 -6.25 4.73
C ALA A 564 40.74 -5.98 5.09
N ALA A 565 41.68 -6.80 4.61
CA ALA A 565 43.10 -6.64 4.85
C ALA A 565 43.74 -5.48 4.03
N ASN A 566 43.16 -5.13 2.89
CA ASN A 566 43.67 -4.10 1.99
C ASN A 566 42.83 -2.80 2.00
N ALA A 567 42.02 -2.56 3.01
CA ALA A 567 41.10 -1.44 3.11
C ALA A 567 41.74 -0.03 2.97
N THR A 568 43.06 0.08 3.11
CA THR A 568 43.81 1.33 2.97
C THR A 568 44.40 1.55 1.57
N ASN A 569 44.34 0.56 0.70
CA ASN A 569 44.94 0.64 -0.68
C ASN A 569 43.81 0.69 -1.71
N SER A 570 43.47 1.90 -2.16
CA SER A 570 42.33 2.17 -3.06
C SER A 570 42.41 1.48 -4.42
N VAL A 571 43.62 1.22 -4.95
CA VAL A 571 43.78 0.55 -6.25
C VAL A 571 43.54 -0.95 -6.14
N LYS A 572 44.16 -1.59 -5.13
CA LYS A 572 43.95 -3.02 -4.87
C LYS A 572 42.53 -3.33 -4.40
N LEU A 573 41.91 -2.41 -3.66
CA LEU A 573 40.56 -2.56 -3.19
C LEU A 573 39.58 -2.63 -4.38
N ARG A 574 39.78 -1.78 -5.36
CA ARG A 574 38.92 -1.75 -6.57
C ARG A 574 39.08 -3.03 -7.40
N GLU A 575 40.31 -3.52 -7.58
CA GLU A 575 40.56 -4.78 -8.29
C GLU A 575 39.91 -5.98 -7.60
N LEU A 576 40.01 -6.05 -6.25
CA LEU A 576 39.40 -7.12 -5.46
C LEU A 576 37.88 -7.06 -5.47
N MET A 577 37.29 -5.87 -5.46
CA MET A 577 35.82 -5.69 -5.56
C MET A 577 35.30 -6.08 -6.94
N GLU A 578 36.02 -5.73 -8.03
CA GLU A 578 35.66 -6.16 -9.38
C GLU A 578 35.81 -7.70 -9.57
N GLU A 579 36.78 -8.31 -8.89
CA GLU A 579 36.92 -9.78 -8.91
C GLU A 579 35.80 -10.44 -8.07
N GLN A 580 35.43 -9.86 -6.94
CA GLN A 580 34.35 -10.35 -6.11
C GLN A 580 33.00 -10.30 -6.85
N GLU A 581 32.72 -9.19 -7.56
CA GLU A 581 31.49 -9.02 -8.31
C GLU A 581 31.36 -10.08 -9.42
N LYS A 582 32.42 -10.36 -10.15
CA LYS A 582 32.45 -11.45 -11.15
C LYS A 582 32.23 -12.84 -10.55
N VAL A 583 32.76 -13.09 -9.37
CA VAL A 583 32.56 -14.39 -8.69
C VAL A 583 31.13 -14.49 -8.15
N ARG A 584 30.50 -13.39 -7.73
CA ARG A 584 29.09 -13.34 -7.34
C ARG A 584 28.16 -13.62 -8.51
N GLU A 585 28.39 -13.00 -9.67
CA GLU A 585 27.64 -13.29 -10.91
C GLU A 585 27.73 -14.80 -11.28
N GLN A 586 28.93 -15.38 -11.15
CA GLN A 586 29.10 -16.82 -11.41
C GLN A 586 28.37 -17.71 -10.37
N LEU A 587 28.30 -17.28 -9.12
CA LEU A 587 27.56 -17.98 -8.08
C LEU A 587 26.07 -17.95 -8.38
N GLU A 588 25.53 -16.77 -8.69
CA GLU A 588 24.11 -16.58 -9.03
C GLU A 588 23.67 -17.41 -10.24
N GLU A 589 24.49 -17.45 -11.32
CA GLU A 589 24.24 -18.30 -12.49
C GLU A 589 24.23 -19.80 -12.13
N LYS A 590 25.10 -20.22 -11.18
CA LYS A 590 25.14 -21.61 -10.70
C LYS A 590 24.00 -21.96 -9.77
N GLU A 591 23.57 -21.03 -8.92
CA GLU A 591 22.39 -21.19 -8.05
C GLU A 591 21.08 -21.28 -8.86
N GLU A 592 20.89 -20.43 -9.87
CA GLU A 592 19.76 -20.54 -10.81
C GLU A 592 19.75 -21.90 -11.53
N ARG A 593 20.94 -22.35 -11.95
CA ARG A 593 21.07 -23.66 -12.60
C ARG A 593 20.80 -24.81 -11.65
N TRP A 594 21.22 -24.72 -10.40
CA TRP A 594 20.96 -25.67 -9.33
C TRP A 594 19.44 -25.77 -9.03
N MET A 595 18.74 -24.64 -8.93
CA MET A 595 17.28 -24.62 -8.74
C MET A 595 16.57 -25.34 -9.88
N TYR A 596 16.93 -25.05 -11.12
CA TYR A 596 16.39 -25.73 -12.30
C TYR A 596 16.62 -27.26 -12.29
N LEU A 597 17.83 -27.70 -11.89
CA LEU A 597 18.17 -29.12 -11.82
C LEU A 597 17.45 -29.84 -10.67
N ASN A 598 17.23 -29.15 -9.53
CA ASN A 598 16.44 -29.67 -8.43
C ASN A 598 14.95 -29.83 -8.79
N GLU A 599 14.38 -28.83 -9.47
CA GLU A 599 13.00 -28.88 -9.95
C GLU A 599 12.79 -30.06 -10.93
N LEU A 600 13.75 -30.26 -11.82
CA LEU A 600 13.79 -31.42 -12.71
C LEU A 600 13.98 -32.75 -11.94
N ALA A 601 14.82 -32.79 -10.90
CA ALA A 601 15.04 -34.00 -10.09
C ALA A 601 13.79 -34.38 -9.30
N GLU A 602 13.05 -33.40 -8.74
CA GLU A 602 11.75 -33.62 -8.08
C GLU A 602 10.69 -34.15 -9.06
N GLU A 603 10.61 -33.58 -10.29
CA GLU A 603 9.68 -34.07 -11.33
C GLU A 603 9.94 -35.52 -11.71
N PHE A 604 11.19 -36.01 -11.66
CA PHE A 604 11.57 -37.35 -12.04
C PHE A 604 11.78 -38.32 -10.85
N GLY A 605 11.62 -37.85 -9.59
CA GLY A 605 11.66 -38.69 -8.37
C GLY A 605 13.05 -39.25 -8.06
N LEU A 606 14.12 -38.48 -8.33
CA LEU A 606 15.52 -38.78 -8.06
C LEU A 606 15.97 -38.22 -6.71
#